data_c36412c8de1dddab8671ca5ceb63cc28
#
_entry.id   c36412c8de1dddab8671ca5ceb63cc28
#
_cell.length_a   1.000
_cell.length_b   1.000
_cell.length_c   1.000
_cell.angle_alpha   90.00
_cell.angle_beta   90.00
_cell.angle_gamma   90.00
#
_symmetry.space_group_name_H-M   'P 1'
#
loop_
_entity.id
_entity.type
_entity.pdbx_description
1 polymer ?
#
loop_
_entity_poly.entity_id
_entity_poly.type
_entity_poly.pdbx_seq_one_letter_code
_entity_poly.pdbx_strand_id
1 'polypeptide(L)'
;HRADVAYAKAWTCIAYGISTTMARTILEEQPRLDKAFIGMQTLSNGKLIPTPGGLLIQTSNKNIGAIGISGDRSDEDEICAVAAIEACGLIPGHKAI
;
A
#
# COMPACT_ATOMS: atom_id res chain seq x y z
N HIS A 1 9.23 -13.53 -6.76
CA HIS A 1 8.19 -13.55 -5.70
C HIS A 1 8.09 -12.23 -4.95
N ARG A 2 9.21 -11.76 -4.38
CA ARG A 2 9.22 -10.46 -3.66
C ARG A 2 8.93 -9.28 -4.57
N ALA A 3 9.40 -9.33 -5.82
CA ALA A 3 9.13 -8.29 -6.80
C ALA A 3 7.62 -8.21 -7.11
N ASP A 4 6.95 -9.35 -7.18
CA ASP A 4 5.51 -9.40 -7.42
C ASP A 4 4.73 -8.82 -6.23
N VAL A 5 5.19 -9.09 -5.00
CA VAL A 5 4.57 -8.54 -3.79
C VAL A 5 4.78 -7.04 -3.71
N ALA A 6 5.98 -6.56 -4.00
CA ALA A 6 6.27 -5.13 -4.04
C ALA A 6 5.38 -4.40 -5.05
N TYR A 7 5.25 -4.96 -6.25
CA TYR A 7 4.36 -4.42 -7.28
C TYR A 7 2.91 -4.36 -6.79
N ALA A 8 2.44 -5.45 -6.17
CA ALA A 8 1.07 -5.53 -5.65
C ALA A 8 0.81 -4.46 -4.58
N LYS A 9 1.79 -4.19 -3.72
CA LYS A 9 1.67 -3.14 -2.70
C LYS A 9 1.50 -1.76 -3.34
N ALA A 10 2.33 -1.42 -4.32
CA ALA A 10 2.20 -0.14 -5.03
C ALA A 10 0.89 -0.08 -5.81
N TRP A 11 0.51 -1.18 -6.47
CA TRP A 11 -0.73 -1.26 -7.22
C TRP A 11 -1.95 -1.00 -6.32
N THR A 12 -1.96 -1.61 -5.13
CA THR A 12 -3.05 -1.43 -4.15
C THR A 12 -3.22 0.04 -3.79
N CYS A 13 -2.11 0.74 -3.57
CA CYS A 13 -2.15 2.17 -3.23
C CYS A 13 -2.76 3.01 -4.35
N ILE A 14 -2.37 2.76 -5.58
CA ILE A 14 -2.89 3.50 -6.74
C ILE A 14 -4.37 3.18 -6.97
N ALA A 15 -4.73 1.90 -6.92
CA ALA A 15 -6.07 1.45 -7.24
C ALA A 15 -7.11 1.93 -6.22
N TYR A 16 -6.74 1.98 -4.94
CA TYR A 16 -7.68 2.26 -3.86
C TYR A 16 -7.44 3.59 -3.16
N GLY A 17 -6.35 4.28 -3.48
CA GLY A 17 -6.03 5.59 -2.89
C GLY A 17 -5.70 5.51 -1.41
N ILE A 18 -5.13 4.41 -0.95
CA ILE A 18 -4.74 4.20 0.46
C ILE A 18 -3.42 3.46 0.53
N SER A 19 -2.73 3.55 1.67
CA SER A 19 -1.57 2.71 1.92
C SER A 19 -2.01 1.27 2.19
N THR A 20 -1.09 0.32 2.04
CA THR A 20 -1.39 -1.07 2.37
C THR A 20 -1.52 -1.29 3.88
N THR A 21 -0.90 -0.43 4.70
CA THR A 21 -1.14 -0.39 6.14
C THR A 21 -2.58 0.00 6.46
N MET A 22 -3.11 1.02 5.79
CA MET A 22 -4.50 1.42 5.96
C MET A 22 -5.45 0.32 5.49
N ALA A 23 -5.13 -0.36 4.40
CA ALA A 23 -5.92 -1.49 3.93
C ALA A 23 -6.01 -2.59 4.98
N ARG A 24 -4.88 -2.92 5.62
CA ARG A 24 -4.85 -3.89 6.72
C ARG A 24 -5.72 -3.43 7.89
N THR A 25 -5.57 -2.18 8.29
CA THR A 25 -6.34 -1.62 9.40
C THR A 25 -7.84 -1.68 9.15
N ILE A 26 -8.28 -1.33 7.94
CA ILE A 26 -9.69 -1.39 7.57
C ILE A 26 -10.23 -2.82 7.72
N LEU A 27 -9.49 -3.82 7.25
CA LEU A 27 -9.91 -5.21 7.35
C LEU A 27 -9.94 -5.71 8.80
N GLU A 28 -8.97 -5.29 9.60
CA GLU A 28 -8.92 -5.64 11.03
C GLU A 28 -10.10 -5.05 11.81
N GLU A 29 -10.48 -3.82 11.47
CA GLU A 29 -11.57 -3.12 12.14
C GLU A 29 -12.95 -3.53 11.62
N GLN A 30 -13.02 -4.08 10.41
CA GLN A 30 -14.27 -4.46 9.77
C GLN A 30 -14.18 -5.89 9.21
N PRO A 31 -14.18 -6.91 10.07
CA PRO A 31 -14.03 -8.31 9.62
C PRO A 31 -15.09 -8.76 8.60
N ARG A 32 -16.26 -8.12 8.59
CA ARG A 32 -17.33 -8.43 7.62
C ARG A 32 -16.90 -8.19 6.18
N LEU A 33 -15.81 -7.42 5.95
CA LEU A 33 -15.32 -7.14 4.60
C LEU A 33 -14.43 -8.25 4.03
N ASP A 34 -14.13 -9.29 4.82
CA ASP A 34 -13.22 -10.36 4.38
C ASP A 34 -13.67 -11.02 3.08
N LYS A 35 -14.98 -11.30 2.96
CA LYS A 35 -15.50 -11.93 1.73
C LYS A 35 -15.40 -11.00 0.53
N ALA A 36 -15.71 -9.72 0.73
CA ALA A 36 -15.58 -8.72 -0.33
C ALA A 36 -14.11 -8.57 -0.74
N PHE A 37 -13.20 -8.59 0.22
CA PHE A 37 -11.77 -8.52 -0.04
C PHE A 37 -11.30 -9.69 -0.91
N ILE A 38 -11.75 -10.92 -0.60
CA ILE A 38 -11.39 -12.09 -1.39
C ILE A 38 -11.86 -11.94 -2.84
N GLY A 39 -13.08 -11.45 -3.05
CA GLY A 39 -13.59 -11.19 -4.39
C GLY A 39 -12.78 -10.15 -5.14
N MET A 40 -12.40 -9.08 -4.45
CA MET A 40 -11.59 -8.01 -5.05
C MET A 40 -10.17 -8.50 -5.35
N GLN A 41 -9.61 -9.37 -4.52
CA GLN A 41 -8.34 -10.02 -4.82
C GLN A 41 -8.40 -10.82 -6.11
N THR A 42 -9.47 -11.59 -6.29
CA THR A 42 -9.66 -12.38 -7.50
C THR A 42 -9.78 -11.47 -8.74
N LEU A 43 -10.59 -10.41 -8.66
CA LEU A 43 -10.76 -9.47 -9.77
C LEU A 43 -9.46 -8.76 -10.13
N SER A 44 -8.60 -8.50 -9.17
CA SER A 44 -7.33 -7.82 -9.39
C SER A 44 -6.20 -8.76 -9.79
N ASN A 45 -6.47 -10.04 -10.00
CA ASN A 45 -5.46 -11.06 -10.26
C ASN A 45 -4.42 -11.13 -9.13
N GLY A 46 -4.89 -11.04 -7.89
CA GLY A 46 -4.04 -11.14 -6.71
C GLY A 46 -3.24 -9.87 -6.38
N LYS A 47 -3.50 -8.75 -7.07
CA LYS A 47 -2.72 -7.52 -6.83
C LYS A 47 -3.16 -6.76 -5.59
N LEU A 48 -4.39 -6.95 -5.13
CA LEU A 48 -4.85 -6.32 -3.90
C LEU A 48 -4.22 -7.00 -2.71
N ILE A 49 -3.41 -6.29 -1.93
CA ILE A 49 -2.69 -6.87 -0.81
C ILE A 49 -2.71 -5.89 0.40
N PRO A 50 -3.12 -6.36 1.60
CA PRO A 50 -3.23 -5.51 2.79
C PRO A 50 -2.04 -5.65 3.73
N THR A 51 -0.83 -5.69 3.19
CA THR A 51 0.38 -5.90 3.98
C THR A 51 1.27 -4.67 3.89
N PRO A 52 1.72 -4.09 5.02
CA PRO A 52 2.52 -2.86 5.01
C PRO A 52 3.72 -2.90 4.07
N GLY A 53 4.10 -1.74 3.55
CA GLY A 53 5.18 -1.56 2.61
C GLY A 53 4.76 -0.80 1.36
N GLY A 54 3.46 -0.57 1.18
CA GLY A 54 2.92 0.27 0.11
C GLY A 54 2.49 1.62 0.66
N LEU A 55 3.00 2.69 0.08
CA LEU A 55 2.65 4.05 0.46
C LEU A 55 2.39 4.91 -0.76
N LEU A 56 1.48 5.86 -0.63
CA LEU A 56 1.30 6.89 -1.63
C LEU A 56 2.47 7.88 -1.56
N ILE A 57 2.88 8.35 -2.72
CA ILE A 57 3.88 9.41 -2.82
C ILE A 57 3.14 10.69 -3.12
N GLN A 58 3.28 11.68 -2.26
CA GLN A 58 2.50 12.91 -2.30
C GLN A 58 3.38 14.15 -2.26
N THR A 59 2.86 15.24 -2.81
CA THR A 59 3.30 16.59 -2.50
C THR A 59 2.28 17.21 -1.53
N SER A 60 2.43 18.49 -1.22
CA SER A 60 1.50 19.16 -0.31
C SER A 60 0.04 19.15 -0.82
N ASN A 61 -0.18 18.97 -2.13
CA ASN A 61 -1.52 19.07 -2.72
C ASN A 61 -1.82 18.04 -3.81
N LYS A 62 -0.94 17.09 -4.07
CA LYS A 62 -1.11 16.11 -5.15
C LYS A 62 -0.66 14.72 -4.74
N ASN A 63 -1.35 13.71 -5.28
CA ASN A 63 -0.85 12.35 -5.32
C ASN A 63 -0.06 12.19 -6.62
N ILE A 64 1.21 11.80 -6.53
CA ILE A 64 2.05 11.69 -7.71
C ILE A 64 2.45 10.26 -8.05
N GLY A 65 2.15 9.32 -7.17
CA GLY A 65 2.45 7.91 -7.42
C GLY A 65 2.38 7.08 -6.16
N ALA A 66 3.00 5.93 -6.20
CA ALA A 66 3.09 5.03 -5.06
C ALA A 66 4.39 4.23 -5.12
N ILE A 67 4.83 3.76 -3.95
CA ILE A 67 5.97 2.88 -3.82
C ILE A 67 5.52 1.60 -3.14
N GLY A 68 6.10 0.48 -3.52
CA GLY A 68 5.91 -0.79 -2.83
C GLY A 68 7.25 -1.40 -2.50
N ILE A 69 7.44 -1.79 -1.26
CA ILE A 69 8.66 -2.45 -0.79
C ILE A 69 8.28 -3.79 -0.17
N SER A 70 8.99 -4.82 -0.60
CA SER A 70 8.87 -6.18 -0.08
C SER A 70 10.25 -6.79 -0.02
N GLY A 71 10.78 -6.97 1.16
CA GLY A 71 12.13 -7.52 1.31
C GLY A 71 12.35 -8.13 2.67
N ASP A 72 11.63 -7.67 3.68
CA ASP A 72 11.82 -8.07 5.04
C ASP A 72 10.45 -8.20 5.73
N ARG A 73 10.37 -7.89 7.01
CA ARG A 73 9.09 -7.84 7.72
C ARG A 73 8.28 -6.64 7.22
N SER A 74 6.96 -6.79 7.22
CA SER A 74 6.05 -5.79 6.65
C SER A 74 6.19 -4.41 7.29
N ASP A 75 6.37 -4.34 8.61
CA ASP A 75 6.54 -3.07 9.32
C ASP A 75 7.87 -2.41 8.95
N GLU A 76 8.91 -3.20 8.75
CA GLU A 76 10.22 -2.70 8.29
C GLU A 76 10.17 -2.25 6.84
N ASP A 77 9.40 -2.94 6.01
CA ASP A 77 9.16 -2.54 4.62
C ASP A 77 8.52 -1.15 4.57
N GLU A 78 7.57 -0.87 5.46
CA GLU A 78 6.96 0.46 5.53
C GLU A 78 7.96 1.53 5.95
N ILE A 79 8.80 1.23 6.95
CA ILE A 79 9.84 2.16 7.39
C ILE A 79 10.77 2.52 6.24
N CYS A 80 11.16 1.54 5.45
CA CYS A 80 11.98 1.76 4.25
C CYS A 80 11.27 2.63 3.23
N ALA A 81 9.97 2.39 3.02
CA ALA A 81 9.18 3.18 2.07
C ALA A 81 9.08 4.65 2.52
N VAL A 82 8.82 4.90 3.79
CA VAL A 82 8.78 6.25 4.36
C VAL A 82 10.12 6.95 4.14
N ALA A 83 11.22 6.28 4.50
CA ALA A 83 12.56 6.85 4.37
C ALA A 83 12.89 7.21 2.92
N ALA A 84 12.53 6.34 1.98
CA ALA A 84 12.80 6.58 0.55
C ALA A 84 12.02 7.79 0.04
N ILE A 85 10.76 7.93 0.41
CA ILE A 85 9.92 9.05 -0.02
C ILE A 85 10.46 10.36 0.56
N GLU A 86 10.77 10.37 1.85
CA GLU A 86 11.26 11.56 2.54
C GLU A 86 12.64 11.98 2.04
N ALA A 87 13.50 11.03 1.69
CA ALA A 87 14.81 11.32 1.12
C ALA A 87 14.73 12.09 -0.20
N CYS A 88 13.62 11.94 -0.92
CA CYS A 88 13.37 12.68 -2.17
C CYS A 88 12.66 14.02 -1.93
N GLY A 89 12.45 14.42 -0.70
CA GLY A 89 11.71 15.65 -0.38
C GLY A 89 10.20 15.54 -0.61
N LEU A 90 9.69 14.32 -0.68
CA LEU A 90 8.27 14.07 -0.92
C LEU A 90 7.59 13.59 0.37
N ILE A 91 6.27 13.46 0.34
CA ILE A 91 5.48 13.16 1.53
C ILE A 91 4.90 11.74 1.41
N PRO A 92 5.17 10.86 2.40
CA PRO A 92 4.52 9.55 2.43
C PRO A 92 3.06 9.70 2.84
N GLY A 93 2.15 9.04 2.11
CA GLY A 93 0.73 9.16 2.35
C GLY A 93 0.05 7.84 2.59
N HIS A 94 -0.85 7.81 3.59
CA HIS A 94 -1.71 6.66 3.87
C HIS A 94 -3.06 6.77 3.17
N LYS A 95 -3.44 7.96 2.76
CA LYS A 95 -4.73 8.21 2.12
C LYS A 95 -4.55 9.26 1.02
N ALA A 96 -5.24 9.05 -0.10
CA ALA A 96 -5.20 9.98 -1.22
C ALA A 96 -5.75 11.35 -0.84
N ILE A 97 -5.12 12.35 -1.42
CA ILE A 97 -5.59 13.74 -1.31
C ILE A 97 -6.85 13.93 -2.14
#